data_2a273f92cc013211a4585c5c420072dd
#
_entry.id   2a273f92cc013211a4585c5c420072dd
#
_cell.length_a   1.000
_cell.length_b   1.000
_cell.length_c   1.000
_cell.angle_alpha   90.00
_cell.angle_beta   90.00
_cell.angle_gamma   90.00
#
_symmetry.space_group_name_H-M   'P 1'
#
loop_
_entity.id
_entity.type
_entity.pdbx_description
1 polymer ?
#
loop_
_entity_poly.entity_id
_entity_poly.type
_entity_poly.pdbx_seq_one_letter_code
_entity_poly.pdbx_strand_id
1 'polypeptide(L)'
;MQGKIVKGISGFYYVHVGEPGIYECKAKGAFRNQKIKPLVGDDVEIAIVDEETKKGNIEKILPRKNELIRPAVANIDLALIIFAAAKPQPNFNLLDRFLIMMEYQDVPVTICFNKKDLLEEQAIEEFAGVYKKCGYSVLYTSAEKEEGIRELHELLDGRTTAVAGPSGVGKSSLVNRLQPNVQMETGSISRKIERGKHTTRHSEIIPIAADTYIMDTPGFSTLYIPGFEKEDLQNFYPEFKGYEPYCRFKGCSHISEPDCGVKEALAEGKISPLRYENYKLLYEELKDVKKY
;
A
#
# COMPACT_ATOMS: atom_id res chain seq x y z
N MET A 1 -26.87 11.02 4.91
CA MET A 1 -25.55 11.25 5.51
C MET A 1 -24.46 10.74 4.58
N GLN A 2 -23.28 11.37 4.60
CA GLN A 2 -22.11 10.85 3.88
C GLN A 2 -21.20 10.08 4.85
N GLY A 3 -20.54 9.04 4.33
CA GLY A 3 -19.59 8.24 5.11
C GLY A 3 -18.74 7.37 4.21
N LYS A 4 -17.81 6.63 4.83
CA LYS A 4 -16.89 5.71 4.14
C LYS A 4 -17.19 4.26 4.51
N ILE A 5 -17.24 3.37 3.52
CA ILE A 5 -17.36 1.92 3.76
C ILE A 5 -16.06 1.42 4.37
N VAL A 6 -16.10 1.03 5.64
CA VAL A 6 -14.93 0.52 6.37
C VAL A 6 -14.84 -1.02 6.35
N LYS A 7 -15.96 -1.70 6.08
CA LYS A 7 -16.01 -3.17 6.06
C LYS A 7 -17.19 -3.66 5.23
N GLY A 8 -17.03 -4.83 4.57
CA GLY A 8 -18.08 -5.50 3.83
C GLY A 8 -18.12 -7.00 4.16
N ILE A 9 -19.26 -7.52 4.65
CA ILE A 9 -19.43 -8.93 5.01
C ILE A 9 -20.80 -9.41 4.56
N SER A 10 -20.84 -10.48 3.78
CA SER A 10 -22.09 -11.19 3.42
C SER A 10 -23.21 -10.29 2.88
N GLY A 11 -22.84 -9.23 2.15
CA GLY A 11 -23.82 -8.30 1.55
C GLY A 11 -24.24 -7.15 2.46
N PHE A 12 -23.68 -7.07 3.67
CA PHE A 12 -23.78 -5.93 4.56
C PHE A 12 -22.51 -5.09 4.47
N TYR A 13 -22.66 -3.78 4.60
CA TYR A 13 -21.58 -2.79 4.55
C TYR A 13 -21.63 -1.96 5.82
N TYR A 14 -20.48 -1.81 6.46
CA TYR A 14 -20.31 -0.99 7.64
C TYR A 14 -19.77 0.35 7.19
N VAL A 15 -20.55 1.40 7.41
CA VAL A 15 -20.26 2.76 6.95
C VAL A 15 -19.92 3.65 8.13
N HIS A 16 -18.71 4.17 8.18
CA HIS A 16 -18.29 5.15 9.17
C HIS A 16 -18.72 6.55 8.70
N VAL A 17 -19.43 7.27 9.56
CA VAL A 17 -19.99 8.61 9.28
C VAL A 17 -19.47 9.68 10.25
N GLY A 18 -18.27 9.47 10.83
CA GLY A 18 -17.72 10.32 11.88
C GLY A 18 -18.46 10.08 13.21
N GLU A 19 -18.84 11.13 13.89
CA GLU A 19 -19.84 11.01 14.97
C GLU A 19 -21.25 11.12 14.36
N PRO A 20 -22.09 10.13 14.52
CA PRO A 20 -22.26 9.14 15.59
C PRO A 20 -21.64 7.75 15.37
N GLY A 21 -20.71 7.54 14.45
CA GLY A 21 -19.96 6.30 14.36
C GLY A 21 -20.32 5.40 13.16
N ILE A 22 -20.41 4.09 13.36
CA ILE A 22 -20.55 3.11 12.26
C ILE A 22 -22.00 2.63 12.14
N TYR A 23 -22.55 2.67 10.92
CA TYR A 23 -23.87 2.13 10.56
C TYR A 23 -23.74 0.85 9.76
N GLU A 24 -24.56 -0.16 10.11
CA GLU A 24 -24.73 -1.36 9.29
C GLU A 24 -25.72 -1.06 8.16
N CYS A 25 -25.25 -1.12 6.92
CA CYS A 25 -26.01 -0.74 5.74
C CYS A 25 -26.20 -1.88 4.77
N LYS A 26 -27.34 -1.89 4.07
CA LYS A 26 -27.56 -2.72 2.89
C LYS A 26 -27.40 -1.88 1.62
N ALA A 27 -26.84 -2.48 0.58
CA ALA A 27 -26.78 -1.85 -0.72
C ALA A 27 -28.15 -1.97 -1.42
N LYS A 28 -28.64 -0.90 -2.06
CA LYS A 28 -29.85 -0.95 -2.89
C LYS A 28 -29.72 -1.96 -4.02
N GLY A 29 -30.82 -2.65 -4.34
CA GLY A 29 -30.88 -3.59 -5.48
C GLY A 29 -30.52 -2.97 -6.83
N ALA A 30 -30.71 -1.66 -6.98
CA ALA A 30 -30.32 -0.89 -8.17
C ALA A 30 -28.83 -1.02 -8.54
N PHE A 31 -27.93 -1.15 -7.56
CA PHE A 31 -26.50 -1.34 -7.83
C PHE A 31 -26.20 -2.65 -8.57
N ARG A 32 -26.97 -3.72 -8.30
CA ARG A 32 -26.85 -4.98 -9.05
C ARG A 32 -27.21 -4.80 -10.53
N ASN A 33 -28.25 -4.01 -10.80
CA ASN A 33 -28.68 -3.73 -12.18
C ASN A 33 -27.65 -2.89 -12.94
N GLN A 34 -26.95 -2.00 -12.25
CA GLN A 34 -25.88 -1.16 -12.78
C GLN A 34 -24.53 -1.86 -12.83
N LYS A 35 -24.42 -3.12 -12.36
CA LYS A 35 -23.17 -3.87 -12.20
C LYS A 35 -22.13 -3.15 -11.32
N ILE A 36 -22.56 -2.25 -10.45
CA ILE A 36 -21.69 -1.55 -9.50
C ILE A 36 -21.64 -2.35 -8.20
N LYS A 37 -20.44 -2.76 -7.81
CA LYS A 37 -20.21 -3.44 -6.53
C LYS A 37 -19.61 -2.45 -5.56
N PRO A 38 -20.24 -2.20 -4.38
CA PRO A 38 -19.61 -1.39 -3.34
C PRO A 38 -18.32 -2.06 -2.86
N LEU A 39 -17.28 -1.26 -2.66
CA LEU A 39 -15.98 -1.68 -2.16
C LEU A 39 -15.71 -1.05 -0.80
N VAL A 40 -14.86 -1.70 -0.03
CA VAL A 40 -14.26 -1.08 1.15
C VAL A 40 -13.42 0.13 0.68
N GLY A 41 -13.59 1.26 1.35
CA GLY A 41 -12.98 2.53 0.94
C GLY A 41 -13.91 3.43 0.11
N ASP A 42 -15.03 2.94 -0.41
CA ASP A 42 -16.00 3.80 -1.10
C ASP A 42 -16.54 4.88 -0.17
N ASP A 43 -16.59 6.10 -0.68
CA ASP A 43 -17.36 7.18 -0.08
C ASP A 43 -18.81 7.06 -0.57
N VAL A 44 -19.76 7.10 0.37
CA VAL A 44 -21.17 6.79 0.09
C VAL A 44 -22.12 7.79 0.76
N GLU A 45 -23.30 7.92 0.16
CA GLU A 45 -24.45 8.54 0.83
C GLU A 45 -25.34 7.44 1.40
N ILE A 46 -25.70 7.54 2.67
CA ILE A 46 -26.62 6.61 3.34
C ILE A 46 -27.90 7.29 3.77
N ALA A 47 -29.00 6.55 3.70
CA ALA A 47 -30.26 6.87 4.37
C ALA A 47 -30.34 6.07 5.67
N ILE A 48 -30.57 6.76 6.77
CA ILE A 48 -30.76 6.11 8.08
C ILE A 48 -32.13 5.48 8.10
N VAL A 49 -32.19 4.23 8.51
CA VAL A 49 -33.43 3.46 8.70
C VAL A 49 -33.80 3.41 10.18
N ASP A 50 -32.78 3.27 11.03
CA ASP A 50 -32.93 3.19 12.47
C ASP A 50 -31.69 3.78 13.15
N GLU A 51 -31.87 4.83 13.91
CA GLU A 51 -30.80 5.56 14.59
C GLU A 51 -30.33 4.84 15.86
N GLU A 52 -31.25 4.17 16.60
CA GLU A 52 -30.90 3.47 17.82
C GLU A 52 -30.06 2.22 17.53
N THR A 53 -30.44 1.46 16.53
CA THR A 53 -29.71 0.24 16.10
C THR A 53 -28.64 0.52 15.05
N LYS A 54 -28.43 1.78 14.67
CA LYS A 54 -27.47 2.24 13.64
C LYS A 54 -27.58 1.45 12.35
N LYS A 55 -28.79 1.38 11.79
CA LYS A 55 -29.06 0.72 10.51
C LYS A 55 -29.36 1.73 9.42
N GLY A 56 -28.90 1.43 8.20
CA GLY A 56 -29.12 2.29 7.04
C GLY A 56 -29.11 1.55 5.72
N ASN A 57 -29.32 2.31 4.66
CA ASN A 57 -29.19 1.84 3.29
C ASN A 57 -28.20 2.72 2.54
N ILE A 58 -27.33 2.12 1.74
CA ILE A 58 -26.49 2.86 0.80
C ILE A 58 -27.37 3.34 -0.35
N GLU A 59 -27.49 4.64 -0.48
CA GLU A 59 -28.28 5.29 -1.51
C GLU A 59 -27.48 5.56 -2.77
N LYS A 60 -26.18 5.94 -2.59
CA LYS A 60 -25.30 6.32 -3.67
C LYS A 60 -23.86 5.99 -3.31
N ILE A 61 -23.08 5.55 -4.28
CA ILE A 61 -21.63 5.47 -4.23
C ILE A 61 -21.10 6.73 -4.94
N LEU A 62 -20.23 7.48 -4.26
CA LEU A 62 -19.61 8.68 -4.82
C LEU A 62 -18.52 8.27 -5.83
N PRO A 63 -18.10 9.18 -6.73
CA PRO A 63 -17.04 8.91 -7.68
C PRO A 63 -15.75 8.47 -6.96
N ARG A 64 -15.15 7.38 -7.41
CA ARG A 64 -13.88 6.88 -6.89
C ARG A 64 -12.72 7.70 -7.43
N LYS A 65 -11.73 7.98 -6.59
CA LYS A 65 -10.42 8.51 -7.00
C LYS A 65 -9.61 7.42 -7.70
N ASN A 66 -9.61 6.23 -7.12
CA ASN A 66 -8.97 5.03 -7.65
C ASN A 66 -9.71 3.78 -7.16
N GLU A 67 -9.41 2.66 -7.81
CA GLU A 67 -9.88 1.33 -7.44
C GLU A 67 -8.72 0.35 -7.59
N LEU A 68 -8.29 -0.24 -6.47
CA LEU A 68 -7.22 -1.23 -6.49
C LEU A 68 -7.78 -2.61 -6.81
N ILE A 69 -7.02 -3.39 -7.56
CA ILE A 69 -7.42 -4.74 -8.01
C ILE A 69 -7.20 -5.75 -6.89
N ARG A 70 -6.09 -5.64 -6.17
CA ARG A 70 -5.71 -6.55 -5.08
C ARG A 70 -4.98 -5.79 -3.98
N PRO A 71 -5.61 -5.65 -2.80
CA PRO A 71 -7.00 -6.00 -2.49
C PRO A 71 -8.00 -5.14 -3.27
N ALA A 72 -9.23 -5.64 -3.49
CA ALA A 72 -10.31 -4.87 -4.13
C ALA A 72 -10.83 -3.82 -3.14
N VAL A 73 -10.30 -2.61 -3.22
CA VAL A 73 -10.60 -1.45 -2.36
C VAL A 73 -10.60 -0.17 -3.19
N ALA A 74 -11.23 0.86 -2.68
CA ALA A 74 -11.34 2.14 -3.36
C ALA A 74 -10.79 3.31 -2.52
N ASN A 75 -10.49 4.42 -3.19
CA ASN A 75 -10.15 5.70 -2.58
C ASN A 75 -8.94 5.63 -1.62
N ILE A 76 -7.87 4.95 -2.04
CA ILE A 76 -6.60 4.93 -1.32
C ILE A 76 -5.80 6.17 -1.71
N ASP A 77 -5.45 6.99 -0.72
CA ASP A 77 -4.69 8.22 -0.92
C ASP A 77 -3.18 7.99 -0.84
N LEU A 78 -2.75 6.98 -0.07
CA LEU A 78 -1.34 6.71 0.21
C LEU A 78 -1.11 5.22 0.50
N ALA A 79 0.00 4.68 0.04
CA ALA A 79 0.55 3.41 0.50
C ALA A 79 1.74 3.68 1.44
N LEU A 80 1.62 3.27 2.70
CA LEU A 80 2.69 3.29 3.68
C LEU A 80 3.36 1.91 3.71
N ILE A 81 4.55 1.81 3.12
CA ILE A 81 5.30 0.56 3.02
C ILE A 81 6.32 0.49 4.14
N ILE A 82 6.07 -0.38 5.13
CA ILE A 82 6.85 -0.46 6.35
C ILE A 82 7.85 -1.61 6.28
N PHE A 83 9.11 -1.29 6.45
CA PHE A 83 10.22 -2.23 6.66
C PHE A 83 10.89 -1.95 8.00
N ALA A 84 11.51 -2.96 8.61
CA ALA A 84 12.40 -2.71 9.73
C ALA A 84 13.76 -2.24 9.19
N ALA A 85 14.37 -1.25 9.85
CA ALA A 85 15.73 -0.82 9.52
C ALA A 85 16.76 -1.95 9.76
N ALA A 86 16.49 -2.80 10.77
CA ALA A 86 17.33 -3.95 11.11
C ALA A 86 16.50 -5.23 11.28
N LYS A 87 16.16 -5.66 12.43
CA LYS A 87 15.53 -6.96 12.77
C LYS A 87 14.01 -6.99 12.48
N PRO A 88 13.54 -7.67 11.40
CA PRO A 88 14.31 -8.45 10.41
C PRO A 88 15.09 -7.55 9.45
N GLN A 89 16.17 -8.08 8.86
CA GLN A 89 16.91 -7.37 7.81
C GLN A 89 15.99 -7.01 6.64
N PRO A 90 16.05 -5.78 6.11
CA PRO A 90 15.22 -5.38 4.99
C PRO A 90 15.53 -6.18 3.73
N ASN A 91 14.50 -6.76 3.13
CA ASN A 91 14.59 -7.40 1.82
C ASN A 91 14.24 -6.33 0.76
N PHE A 92 15.23 -5.77 0.12
CA PHE A 92 15.05 -4.70 -0.85
C PHE A 92 14.39 -5.16 -2.16
N ASN A 93 14.56 -6.42 -2.56
CA ASN A 93 13.80 -6.97 -3.69
C ASN A 93 12.30 -7.00 -3.38
N LEU A 94 11.93 -7.39 -2.17
CA LEU A 94 10.55 -7.34 -1.71
C LEU A 94 10.02 -5.90 -1.63
N LEU A 95 10.84 -4.95 -1.17
CA LEU A 95 10.47 -3.53 -1.15
C LEU A 95 10.21 -3.03 -2.58
N ASP A 96 11.07 -3.32 -3.53
CA ASP A 96 10.92 -2.92 -4.92
C ASP A 96 9.64 -3.48 -5.55
N ARG A 97 9.26 -4.72 -5.21
CA ARG A 97 7.98 -5.31 -5.65
C ARG A 97 6.77 -4.53 -5.13
N PHE A 98 6.80 -4.07 -3.88
CA PHE A 98 5.75 -3.20 -3.34
C PHE A 98 5.67 -1.88 -4.10
N LEU A 99 6.83 -1.26 -4.37
CA LEU A 99 6.88 -0.01 -5.12
C LEU A 99 6.30 -0.17 -6.52
N ILE A 100 6.70 -1.20 -7.26
CA ILE A 100 6.19 -1.51 -8.60
C ILE A 100 4.67 -1.71 -8.58
N MET A 101 4.13 -2.43 -7.58
CA MET A 101 2.69 -2.62 -7.46
C MET A 101 1.95 -1.31 -7.26
N MET A 102 2.51 -0.39 -6.49
CA MET A 102 1.88 0.91 -6.25
C MET A 102 2.01 1.84 -7.45
N GLU A 103 3.17 1.86 -8.11
CA GLU A 103 3.35 2.57 -9.37
C GLU A 103 2.37 2.07 -10.46
N TYR A 104 2.19 0.74 -10.56
CA TYR A 104 1.24 0.14 -11.49
C TYR A 104 -0.22 0.56 -11.22
N GLN A 105 -0.57 0.82 -9.97
CA GLN A 105 -1.91 1.21 -9.55
C GLN A 105 -2.05 2.73 -9.35
N ASP A 106 -1.03 3.51 -9.68
CA ASP A 106 -0.98 4.98 -9.54
C ASP A 106 -1.30 5.44 -8.10
N VAL A 107 -0.72 4.74 -7.11
CA VAL A 107 -0.89 5.06 -5.69
C VAL A 107 0.40 5.68 -5.15
N PRO A 108 0.35 6.90 -4.60
CA PRO A 108 1.50 7.52 -3.94
C PRO A 108 2.06 6.64 -2.82
N VAL A 109 3.39 6.61 -2.68
CA VAL A 109 4.08 5.78 -1.69
C VAL A 109 4.91 6.61 -0.74
N THR A 110 4.87 6.25 0.54
CA THR A 110 5.91 6.59 1.52
C THR A 110 6.51 5.31 2.07
N ILE A 111 7.84 5.20 2.03
CA ILE A 111 8.59 4.11 2.64
C ILE A 111 8.85 4.48 4.11
N CYS A 112 8.51 3.59 5.03
CA CYS A 112 8.76 3.79 6.46
C CYS A 112 9.77 2.74 6.95
N PHE A 113 10.96 3.18 7.36
CA PHE A 113 11.91 2.31 8.05
C PHE A 113 11.70 2.42 9.56
N ASN A 114 10.98 1.43 10.09
CA ASN A 114 10.71 1.31 11.53
C ASN A 114 11.89 0.63 12.26
N LYS A 115 11.91 0.71 13.59
CA LYS A 115 12.99 0.22 14.47
C LYS A 115 14.34 0.91 14.18
N LYS A 116 14.29 2.19 13.86
CA LYS A 116 15.50 3.00 13.63
C LYS A 116 16.46 3.00 14.82
N ASP A 117 15.94 2.78 16.03
CA ASP A 117 16.68 2.64 17.28
C ASP A 117 17.68 1.46 17.30
N LEU A 118 17.60 0.54 16.35
CA LEU A 118 18.50 -0.62 16.25
C LEU A 118 19.72 -0.40 15.37
N LEU A 119 19.83 0.74 14.71
CA LEU A 119 20.94 1.10 13.81
C LEU A 119 21.32 2.56 14.00
N GLU A 120 22.61 2.84 13.73
CA GLU A 120 23.08 4.21 13.58
C GLU A 120 22.44 4.89 12.36
N GLU A 121 22.17 6.17 12.45
CA GLU A 121 21.48 6.94 11.41
C GLU A 121 22.19 6.85 10.05
N GLN A 122 23.52 6.90 10.04
CA GLN A 122 24.32 6.78 8.83
C GLN A 122 24.09 5.44 8.12
N ALA A 123 23.99 4.33 8.85
CA ALA A 123 23.75 3.02 8.28
C ALA A 123 22.34 2.90 7.66
N ILE A 124 21.36 3.58 8.24
CA ILE A 124 20.01 3.67 7.67
C ILE A 124 20.03 4.49 6.38
N GLU A 125 20.73 5.64 6.40
CA GLU A 125 20.77 6.55 5.25
C GLU A 125 21.48 5.92 4.03
N GLU A 126 22.42 5.01 4.22
CA GLU A 126 23.09 4.30 3.11
C GLU A 126 22.08 3.61 2.17
N PHE A 127 21.11 2.90 2.72
CA PHE A 127 20.09 2.24 1.89
C PHE A 127 18.85 3.10 1.63
N ALA A 128 18.43 3.90 2.60
CA ALA A 128 17.27 4.76 2.46
C ALA A 128 17.50 5.88 1.45
N GLY A 129 18.73 6.41 1.39
CA GLY A 129 19.15 7.41 0.42
C GLY A 129 19.01 6.94 -1.03
N VAL A 130 19.10 5.62 -1.28
CA VAL A 130 18.82 5.04 -2.60
C VAL A 130 17.40 5.37 -3.04
N TYR A 131 16.43 5.13 -2.19
CA TYR A 131 15.00 5.34 -2.51
C TYR A 131 14.63 6.82 -2.56
N LYS A 132 15.23 7.67 -1.73
CA LYS A 132 15.08 9.13 -1.81
C LYS A 132 15.54 9.67 -3.17
N LYS A 133 16.67 9.17 -3.69
CA LYS A 133 17.17 9.52 -5.03
C LYS A 133 16.25 9.08 -6.16
N CYS A 134 15.46 8.02 -5.95
CA CYS A 134 14.43 7.58 -6.89
C CYS A 134 13.14 8.40 -6.80
N GLY A 135 13.06 9.40 -5.90
CA GLY A 135 11.90 10.29 -5.73
C GLY A 135 10.89 9.82 -4.70
N TYR A 136 11.15 8.72 -3.97
CA TYR A 136 10.24 8.25 -2.93
C TYR A 136 10.42 9.04 -1.62
N SER A 137 9.29 9.35 -0.97
CA SER A 137 9.29 9.85 0.40
C SER A 137 9.74 8.74 1.35
N VAL A 138 10.64 9.07 2.28
CA VAL A 138 11.15 8.11 3.26
C VAL A 138 10.99 8.69 4.67
N LEU A 139 10.39 7.90 5.55
CA LEU A 139 10.19 8.21 6.96
C LEU A 139 10.95 7.21 7.84
N TYR A 140 11.47 7.68 8.96
CA TYR A 140 12.15 6.86 9.95
C TYR A 140 11.37 6.85 11.25
N THR A 141 11.07 5.67 11.79
CA THR A 141 10.30 5.53 13.02
C THR A 141 10.92 4.54 13.98
N SER A 142 10.64 4.74 15.28
CA SER A 142 10.76 3.70 16.31
C SER A 142 9.46 3.67 17.10
N ALA A 143 8.65 2.62 16.90
CA ALA A 143 7.44 2.41 17.68
C ALA A 143 7.77 2.17 19.17
N GLU A 144 8.96 1.66 19.50
CA GLU A 144 9.42 1.40 20.85
C GLU A 144 9.83 2.69 21.58
N LYS A 145 10.58 3.56 20.89
CA LYS A 145 11.07 4.83 21.44
C LYS A 145 10.13 6.02 21.17
N GLU A 146 9.00 5.78 20.49
CA GLU A 146 8.02 6.80 20.08
C GLU A 146 8.61 7.90 19.18
N GLU A 147 9.67 7.58 18.45
CA GLU A 147 10.33 8.51 17.54
C GLU A 147 9.70 8.44 16.14
N GLY A 148 9.56 9.60 15.46
CA GLY A 148 8.96 9.70 14.13
C GLY A 148 7.43 9.44 14.10
N ILE A 149 6.78 9.31 15.28
CA ILE A 149 5.34 9.03 15.37
C ILE A 149 4.52 10.28 15.04
N ARG A 150 4.99 11.46 15.43
CA ARG A 150 4.32 12.72 15.10
C ARG A 150 4.33 12.95 13.59
N GLU A 151 5.46 12.81 12.95
CA GLU A 151 5.63 12.95 11.50
C GLU A 151 4.79 11.91 10.74
N LEU A 152 4.70 10.68 11.28
CA LEU A 152 3.82 9.65 10.74
C LEU A 152 2.35 10.07 10.87
N HIS A 153 1.94 10.63 12.01
CA HIS A 153 0.57 11.10 12.22
C HIS A 153 0.22 12.22 11.24
N GLU A 154 1.09 13.23 11.10
CA GLU A 154 0.92 14.34 10.16
C GLU A 154 0.82 13.86 8.70
N LEU A 155 1.62 12.83 8.33
CA LEU A 155 1.56 12.21 7.00
C LEU A 155 0.20 11.56 6.72
N LEU A 156 -0.41 10.94 7.72
CA LEU A 156 -1.66 10.16 7.56
C LEU A 156 -2.92 11.02 7.66
N ASP A 157 -2.81 12.21 8.23
CA ASP A 157 -3.96 13.08 8.54
C ASP A 157 -4.83 13.37 7.30
N GLY A 158 -6.14 13.18 7.45
CA GLY A 158 -7.12 13.36 6.37
C GLY A 158 -7.03 12.34 5.22
N ARG A 159 -6.32 11.22 5.39
CA ARG A 159 -6.05 10.25 4.32
C ARG A 159 -6.57 8.85 4.63
N THR A 160 -6.90 8.13 3.58
CA THR A 160 -7.08 6.68 3.61
C THR A 160 -5.78 6.01 3.18
N THR A 161 -5.06 5.43 4.14
CA THR A 161 -3.72 4.88 3.92
C THR A 161 -3.72 3.36 3.96
N ALA A 162 -3.23 2.74 2.89
CA ALA A 162 -2.95 1.30 2.87
C ALA A 162 -1.59 1.03 3.53
N VAL A 163 -1.56 0.14 4.53
CA VAL A 163 -0.32 -0.24 5.22
C VAL A 163 0.13 -1.60 4.73
N ALA A 164 1.37 -1.67 4.23
CA ALA A 164 1.97 -2.89 3.71
C ALA A 164 3.38 -3.12 4.27
N GLY A 165 3.89 -4.33 4.10
CA GLY A 165 5.24 -4.72 4.51
C GLY A 165 5.30 -6.12 5.13
N PRO A 166 6.50 -6.72 5.25
CA PRO A 166 6.68 -8.08 5.74
C PRO A 166 6.27 -8.25 7.21
N SER A 167 6.21 -9.51 7.65
CA SER A 167 5.94 -9.81 9.06
C SER A 167 7.09 -9.37 9.96
N GLY A 168 6.80 -8.97 11.19
CA GLY A 168 7.80 -8.64 12.20
C GLY A 168 8.44 -7.25 12.09
N VAL A 169 8.07 -6.43 11.11
CA VAL A 169 8.60 -5.05 10.95
C VAL A 169 8.00 -4.03 11.92
N GLY A 170 6.95 -4.41 12.66
CA GLY A 170 6.31 -3.54 13.66
C GLY A 170 5.10 -2.76 13.14
N LYS A 171 4.42 -3.21 12.07
CA LYS A 171 3.19 -2.57 11.56
C LYS A 171 2.15 -2.36 12.65
N SER A 172 1.76 -3.42 13.35
CA SER A 172 0.76 -3.34 14.43
C SER A 172 1.19 -2.42 15.57
N SER A 173 2.49 -2.40 15.89
CA SER A 173 3.02 -1.51 16.93
C SER A 173 2.89 -0.04 16.51
N LEU A 174 3.19 0.30 15.26
CA LEU A 174 3.01 1.65 14.73
C LEU A 174 1.53 2.05 14.70
N VAL A 175 0.66 1.16 14.19
CA VAL A 175 -0.80 1.41 14.16
C VAL A 175 -1.36 1.62 15.56
N ASN A 176 -0.91 0.86 16.56
CA ASN A 176 -1.32 1.04 17.96
C ASN A 176 -0.86 2.38 18.54
N ARG A 177 0.30 2.92 18.11
CA ARG A 177 0.74 4.26 18.53
C ARG A 177 -0.09 5.38 17.92
N LEU A 178 -0.70 5.15 16.77
CA LEU A 178 -1.60 6.09 16.10
C LEU A 178 -3.03 6.07 16.68
N GLN A 179 -3.39 5.02 17.41
CA GLN A 179 -4.72 4.83 17.98
C GLN A 179 -4.67 4.78 19.50
N PRO A 180 -4.80 5.91 20.20
CA PRO A 180 -4.78 5.93 21.66
C PRO A 180 -5.92 5.11 22.31
N ASN A 181 -7.01 4.82 21.58
CA ASN A 181 -8.22 4.21 22.12
C ASN A 181 -8.53 2.78 21.65
N VAL A 182 -7.75 2.22 20.73
CA VAL A 182 -7.97 0.87 20.18
C VAL A 182 -6.67 0.08 20.24
N GLN A 183 -6.56 -0.84 21.19
CA GLN A 183 -5.41 -1.76 21.26
C GLN A 183 -5.59 -2.88 20.23
N MET A 184 -4.79 -2.89 19.19
CA MET A 184 -4.57 -4.08 18.37
C MET A 184 -3.60 -5.01 19.12
N GLU A 185 -3.98 -6.28 19.31
CA GLU A 185 -3.06 -7.28 19.86
C GLU A 185 -1.80 -7.36 19.00
N THR A 186 -0.65 -7.05 19.58
CA THR A 186 0.65 -7.17 18.92
C THR A 186 0.86 -8.64 18.50
N GLY A 187 0.94 -8.87 17.19
CA GLY A 187 1.00 -10.21 16.60
C GLY A 187 -0.34 -10.74 16.07
N SER A 188 -1.47 -10.05 16.24
CA SER A 188 -2.79 -10.51 15.78
C SER A 188 -2.93 -10.45 14.25
N ILE A 189 -2.22 -9.56 13.58
CA ILE A 189 -2.20 -9.48 12.11
C ILE A 189 -1.65 -10.76 11.50
N SER A 190 -0.56 -11.33 12.06
CA SER A 190 0.00 -12.60 11.60
C SER A 190 -0.73 -13.82 12.15
N ARG A 191 -1.28 -13.78 13.39
CA ARG A 191 -1.99 -14.92 14.02
C ARG A 191 -3.42 -15.12 13.52
N LYS A 192 -4.11 -14.08 13.05
CA LYS A 192 -5.39 -14.25 12.32
C LYS A 192 -5.20 -15.04 11.03
N ILE A 193 -4.00 -14.98 10.42
CA ILE A 193 -3.65 -15.76 9.22
C ILE A 193 -3.43 -17.24 9.56
N GLU A 194 -2.88 -17.58 10.73
CA GLU A 194 -2.59 -18.98 11.11
C GLU A 194 -3.81 -19.75 11.63
N ARG A 195 -4.85 -19.10 12.16
CA ARG A 195 -6.04 -19.77 12.74
C ARG A 195 -7.20 -20.05 11.78
N GLY A 196 -7.13 -19.63 10.52
CA GLY A 196 -8.23 -19.76 9.56
C GLY A 196 -7.90 -20.61 8.34
N LYS A 197 -7.96 -21.94 8.43
CA LYS A 197 -8.37 -22.75 7.29
C LYS A 197 -9.77 -22.25 6.88
N HIS A 198 -9.89 -21.63 5.67
CA HIS A 198 -11.14 -21.18 5.05
C HIS A 198 -11.85 -19.94 5.65
N THR A 199 -11.17 -18.81 5.82
CA THR A 199 -11.87 -17.53 5.91
C THR A 199 -11.48 -16.61 4.74
N THR A 200 -12.46 -16.24 3.95
CA THR A 200 -12.39 -15.22 2.89
C THR A 200 -11.71 -13.98 3.47
N ARG A 201 -10.59 -13.59 2.85
CA ARG A 201 -9.79 -12.42 3.27
C ARG A 201 -10.61 -11.17 3.00
N HIS A 202 -11.27 -10.62 4.00
CA HIS A 202 -11.98 -9.35 3.89
C HIS A 202 -11.02 -8.21 4.22
N SER A 203 -10.92 -7.24 3.32
CA SER A 203 -10.26 -5.96 3.62
C SER A 203 -11.10 -5.22 4.65
N GLU A 204 -10.45 -4.60 5.61
CA GLU A 204 -11.07 -3.79 6.65
C GLU A 204 -10.28 -2.49 6.80
N ILE A 205 -10.99 -1.38 6.88
CA ILE A 205 -10.43 -0.05 7.13
C ILE A 205 -10.73 0.34 8.58
N ILE A 206 -9.73 0.83 9.27
CA ILE A 206 -9.80 1.25 10.67
C ILE A 206 -9.79 2.78 10.71
N PRO A 207 -10.85 3.43 11.20
CA PRO A 207 -10.82 4.85 11.45
C PRO A 207 -9.90 5.16 12.64
N ILE A 208 -8.96 6.10 12.47
CA ILE A 208 -8.06 6.58 13.53
C ILE A 208 -8.38 8.01 13.96
N ALA A 209 -9.03 8.77 13.08
CA ALA A 209 -9.63 10.06 13.35
C ALA A 209 -10.87 10.25 12.45
N ALA A 210 -11.53 11.40 12.51
CA ALA A 210 -12.78 11.64 11.78
C ALA A 210 -12.68 11.31 10.27
N ASP A 211 -11.60 11.75 9.61
CA ASP A 211 -11.36 11.59 8.18
C ASP A 211 -10.05 10.86 7.89
N THR A 212 -9.46 10.20 8.89
CA THR A 212 -8.18 9.52 8.78
C THR A 212 -8.37 8.02 8.98
N TYR A 213 -7.93 7.24 8.00
CA TYR A 213 -8.19 5.81 7.94
C TYR A 213 -6.92 5.02 7.63
N ILE A 214 -6.78 3.88 8.30
CA ILE A 214 -5.75 2.90 7.99
C ILE A 214 -6.40 1.62 7.48
N MET A 215 -5.92 1.12 6.37
CA MET A 215 -6.28 -0.19 5.85
C MET A 215 -5.15 -1.17 6.13
N ASP A 216 -5.44 -2.17 6.95
CA ASP A 216 -4.55 -3.33 7.04
C ASP A 216 -4.80 -4.25 5.84
N THR A 217 -3.75 -4.50 5.08
CA THR A 217 -3.84 -5.29 3.86
C THR A 217 -3.28 -6.71 4.08
N PRO A 218 -4.09 -7.64 4.61
CA PRO A 218 -3.69 -9.03 4.67
C PRO A 218 -3.73 -9.63 3.26
N GLY A 219 -2.68 -9.51 2.49
CA GLY A 219 -2.67 -10.02 1.12
C GLY A 219 -1.52 -9.48 0.28
N PHE A 220 -0.90 -8.40 0.69
CA PHE A 220 0.35 -7.93 0.11
C PHE A 220 1.57 -8.81 0.46
N SER A 221 1.41 -9.87 1.28
CA SER A 221 2.50 -10.79 1.63
C SER A 221 2.88 -11.75 0.51
N THR A 222 2.02 -11.95 -0.47
CA THR A 222 2.28 -12.72 -1.69
C THR A 222 2.25 -11.76 -2.88
N LEU A 223 3.38 -11.14 -3.14
CA LEU A 223 3.56 -10.23 -4.27
C LEU A 223 3.70 -11.03 -5.57
N TYR A 224 2.57 -11.45 -6.08
CA TYR A 224 2.42 -11.72 -7.48
C TYR A 224 2.31 -10.36 -8.18
N ILE A 225 3.20 -10.05 -9.11
CA ILE A 225 3.12 -8.86 -9.96
C ILE A 225 2.13 -9.21 -11.08
N PRO A 226 0.84 -8.82 -10.97
CA PRO A 226 -0.13 -9.22 -11.97
C PRO A 226 -0.26 -8.16 -13.05
N GLY A 227 -0.38 -8.61 -14.26
CA GLY A 227 -1.10 -7.88 -15.29
C GLY A 227 -0.31 -7.00 -16.22
N PHE A 228 1.05 -6.99 -16.16
CA PHE A 228 1.86 -6.32 -17.17
C PHE A 228 2.95 -7.25 -17.73
N GLU A 229 3.42 -6.94 -18.93
CA GLU A 229 4.47 -7.68 -19.59
C GLU A 229 5.85 -7.23 -19.07
N LYS A 230 6.86 -8.09 -19.25
CA LYS A 230 8.24 -7.76 -18.83
C LYS A 230 8.75 -6.44 -19.47
N GLU A 231 8.28 -6.12 -20.67
CA GLU A 231 8.60 -4.91 -21.41
C GLU A 231 8.07 -3.65 -20.71
N ASP A 232 6.99 -3.78 -19.93
CA ASP A 232 6.39 -2.66 -19.18
C ASP A 232 7.09 -2.40 -17.85
N LEU A 233 7.89 -3.35 -17.34
CA LEU A 233 8.51 -3.27 -16.02
C LEU A 233 9.31 -1.97 -15.83
N GLN A 234 10.01 -1.51 -16.85
CA GLN A 234 10.80 -0.28 -16.83
C GLN A 234 9.97 0.96 -16.47
N ASN A 235 8.67 0.99 -16.83
CA ASN A 235 7.78 2.11 -16.59
C ASN A 235 7.54 2.35 -15.09
N PHE A 236 7.77 1.31 -14.25
CA PHE A 236 7.58 1.31 -12.79
C PHE A 236 8.90 1.56 -12.03
N TYR A 237 9.94 2.01 -12.73
CA TYR A 237 11.21 2.48 -12.17
C TYR A 237 11.37 3.97 -12.48
N PRO A 238 10.85 4.88 -11.61
CA PRO A 238 10.83 6.32 -11.90
C PRO A 238 12.21 6.89 -12.25
N GLU A 239 13.26 6.34 -11.65
CA GLU A 239 14.64 6.73 -11.88
C GLU A 239 15.15 6.43 -13.29
N PHE A 240 14.49 5.58 -14.08
CA PHE A 240 14.90 5.27 -15.46
C PHE A 240 14.41 6.33 -16.46
N LYS A 241 13.26 6.97 -16.17
CA LYS A 241 12.58 7.92 -17.10
C LYS A 241 13.49 9.04 -17.61
N GLY A 242 14.43 9.50 -16.78
CA GLY A 242 15.38 10.55 -17.17
C GLY A 242 16.47 10.09 -18.16
N TYR A 243 16.68 8.78 -18.31
CA TYR A 243 17.78 8.20 -19.08
C TYR A 243 17.32 7.38 -20.29
N GLU A 244 16.06 6.96 -20.33
CA GLU A 244 15.46 6.25 -21.47
C GLU A 244 15.62 6.98 -22.81
N PRO A 245 15.48 8.33 -22.90
CA PRO A 245 15.66 9.05 -24.15
C PRO A 245 17.05 8.93 -24.76
N TYR A 246 18.04 8.55 -23.96
CA TYR A 246 19.43 8.37 -24.41
C TYR A 246 19.73 6.94 -24.87
N CYS A 247 18.74 6.04 -24.82
CA CYS A 247 18.89 4.71 -25.37
C CYS A 247 18.86 4.73 -26.91
N ARG A 248 19.75 3.99 -27.54
CA ARG A 248 19.79 3.87 -29.00
C ARG A 248 18.53 3.22 -29.59
N PHE A 249 17.95 2.25 -28.86
CA PHE A 249 16.83 1.45 -29.33
C PHE A 249 15.53 1.90 -28.67
N LYS A 250 14.47 2.07 -29.46
CA LYS A 250 13.12 2.25 -28.94
C LYS A 250 12.67 0.95 -28.28
N GLY A 251 12.09 1.04 -27.07
CA GLY A 251 11.68 -0.14 -26.29
C GLY A 251 12.86 -0.93 -25.74
N CYS A 252 13.98 -0.25 -25.46
CA CYS A 252 15.14 -0.82 -24.80
C CYS A 252 14.72 -1.43 -23.47
N SER A 253 15.05 -2.70 -23.23
CA SER A 253 14.78 -3.36 -21.96
C SER A 253 15.84 -3.06 -20.88
N HIS A 254 16.89 -2.32 -21.25
CA HIS A 254 18.05 -1.95 -20.40
C HIS A 254 18.82 -3.17 -19.83
N ILE A 255 18.68 -4.35 -20.42
CA ILE A 255 19.34 -5.59 -20.00
C ILE A 255 20.57 -5.87 -20.85
N SER A 256 20.37 -6.24 -22.12
CA SER A 256 21.43 -6.70 -23.02
C SER A 256 21.81 -5.68 -24.11
N GLU A 257 20.95 -4.69 -24.36
CA GLU A 257 21.13 -3.77 -25.46
C GLU A 257 22.39 -2.92 -25.29
N PRO A 258 23.19 -2.75 -26.36
CA PRO A 258 24.30 -1.80 -26.36
C PRO A 258 23.79 -0.36 -26.40
N ASP A 259 24.65 0.60 -26.06
CA ASP A 259 24.35 2.04 -26.12
C ASP A 259 23.03 2.39 -25.39
N CYS A 260 22.96 2.00 -24.12
CA CYS A 260 21.77 2.16 -23.26
C CYS A 260 22.00 3.25 -22.24
N GLY A 261 21.20 4.34 -22.30
CA GLY A 261 21.31 5.48 -21.38
C GLY A 261 21.12 5.10 -19.91
N VAL A 262 20.26 4.12 -19.60
CA VAL A 262 20.09 3.62 -18.21
C VAL A 262 21.35 2.90 -17.72
N LYS A 263 22.02 2.09 -18.57
CA LYS A 263 23.27 1.42 -18.19
C LYS A 263 24.44 2.40 -18.08
N GLU A 264 24.47 3.44 -18.88
CA GLU A 264 25.44 4.53 -18.74
C GLU A 264 25.23 5.28 -17.43
N ALA A 265 24.00 5.64 -17.10
CA ALA A 265 23.66 6.27 -15.84
C ALA A 265 23.99 5.39 -14.62
N LEU A 266 23.82 4.08 -14.74
CA LEU A 266 24.27 3.11 -13.72
C LEU A 266 25.82 3.15 -13.57
N ALA A 267 26.56 3.13 -14.67
CA ALA A 267 28.02 3.18 -14.64
C ALA A 267 28.54 4.50 -14.03
N GLU A 268 27.82 5.59 -14.22
CA GLU A 268 28.10 6.89 -13.62
C GLU A 268 27.63 7.05 -12.17
N GLY A 269 27.00 6.03 -11.58
CA GLY A 269 26.47 6.05 -10.21
C GLY A 269 25.22 6.91 -10.00
N LYS A 270 24.56 7.31 -11.09
CA LYS A 270 23.29 8.05 -11.07
C LYS A 270 22.10 7.17 -10.79
N ILE A 271 22.17 5.90 -11.19
CA ILE A 271 21.20 4.84 -10.86
C ILE A 271 21.86 3.90 -9.85
N SER A 272 21.13 3.49 -8.84
CA SER A 272 21.61 2.58 -7.80
C SER A 272 21.84 1.17 -8.35
N PRO A 273 23.02 0.55 -8.13
CA PRO A 273 23.24 -0.86 -8.45
C PRO A 273 22.21 -1.79 -7.79
N LEU A 274 21.82 -1.50 -6.53
CA LEU A 274 20.80 -2.26 -5.80
C LEU A 274 19.47 -2.32 -6.58
N ARG A 275 18.98 -1.16 -7.02
CA ARG A 275 17.72 -1.05 -7.77
C ARG A 275 17.82 -1.73 -9.12
N TYR A 276 18.93 -1.52 -9.82
CA TYR A 276 19.13 -2.12 -11.13
C TYR A 276 19.26 -3.66 -11.07
N GLU A 277 19.94 -4.22 -10.06
CA GLU A 277 20.00 -5.68 -9.86
C GLU A 277 18.60 -6.25 -9.58
N ASN A 278 17.81 -5.59 -8.72
CA ASN A 278 16.42 -5.98 -8.48
C ASN A 278 15.56 -5.91 -9.75
N TYR A 279 15.76 -4.87 -10.58
CA TYR A 279 15.12 -4.76 -11.90
C TYR A 279 15.41 -5.99 -12.79
N LYS A 280 16.68 -6.37 -12.90
CA LYS A 280 17.09 -7.53 -13.70
C LYS A 280 16.46 -8.83 -13.19
N LEU A 281 16.48 -9.05 -11.88
CA LEU A 281 15.86 -10.24 -11.27
C LEU A 281 14.37 -10.32 -11.58
N LEU A 282 13.66 -9.21 -11.46
CA LEU A 282 12.22 -9.14 -11.75
C LEU A 282 11.92 -9.29 -13.24
N TYR A 283 12.76 -8.73 -14.09
CA TYR A 283 12.63 -8.87 -15.54
C TYR A 283 12.78 -10.35 -15.98
N GLU A 284 13.77 -11.07 -15.44
CA GLU A 284 13.95 -12.51 -15.71
C GLU A 284 12.77 -13.33 -15.18
N GLU A 285 12.26 -13.04 -13.98
CA GLU A 285 11.09 -13.73 -13.43
C GLU A 285 9.85 -13.56 -14.31
N LEU A 286 9.63 -12.36 -14.87
CA LEU A 286 8.51 -12.08 -15.76
C LEU A 286 8.62 -12.81 -17.12
N LYS A 287 9.82 -13.17 -17.57
CA LYS A 287 10.02 -14.00 -18.76
C LYS A 287 9.42 -15.41 -18.62
N ASP A 288 9.50 -15.95 -17.39
CA ASP A 288 9.09 -17.32 -17.09
C ASP A 288 7.60 -17.44 -16.75
N VAL A 289 6.89 -16.33 -16.60
CA VAL A 289 5.45 -16.33 -16.35
C VAL A 289 4.71 -16.78 -17.61
N LYS A 290 4.23 -18.03 -17.61
CA LYS A 290 3.39 -18.52 -18.70
C LYS A 290 2.08 -17.75 -18.78
N LYS A 291 1.78 -17.23 -19.96
CA LYS A 291 0.45 -16.67 -20.27
C LYS A 291 -0.57 -17.83 -20.24
N TYR A 292 -1.50 -17.79 -19.30
CA TYR A 292 -2.68 -18.66 -19.30
C TYR A 292 -3.89 -17.89 -19.82
#